data_cfd1304e59a4a7da2fc48c023642d197
#
_entry.id   cfd1304e59a4a7da2fc48c023642d197
#
_cell.length_a   1.000
_cell.length_b   1.000
_cell.length_c   1.000
_cell.angle_alpha   90.00
_cell.angle_beta   90.00
_cell.angle_gamma   90.00
#
_symmetry.space_group_name_H-M   'P 1'
#
loop_
_entity.id
_entity.type
_entity.pdbx_description
1 polymer ?
#
loop_
_entity_poly.entity_id
_entity_poly.type
_entity_poly.pdbx_seq_one_letter_code
_entity_poly.pdbx_strand_id
1 'polypeptide(L)'
;MRLTDLDIIVTAPPAPGWGGQYWILVKLTTDTGITGWGECYASSIGPEAMRAVITDVFSRYFLNENPENVERMFRRTFSSGFTQRPDLTVMGAFSGLEIACWDILGKDRDRPVWALLGGMMNERVRAYSYLYPMAHHDVSQFWTNAEWNAESAADLVARGYTAVKVDPAGPYTMRGGHQPALSDISMSVEFCAAIRAAVGDRADILFGTHGQFNTDGAIRLGKAIEPYNPLWYEEPIPPDNLLEFANVARAVNIPIATGERMTTKAEFGTVLRTGGASILQPALGRAGGIWEMKKTAAIAEIYNAQMAPHLYAGPIEWAANVHMAVSIPNLLIAETIETPFHDQLIKGSIRVDNGFIPAPTASGLGINVDEDLARAHPFTGTGLHLMMQDDPCDYQSGNAFQGGAPIKN
;
A
#
# COMPACT_ATOMS: atom_id res chain seq x y z
N MET A 1 -16.05 -20.65 -18.60
CA MET A 1 -14.66 -20.41 -18.19
C MET A 1 -14.50 -20.83 -16.74
N ARG A 2 -13.47 -21.62 -16.43
CA ARG A 2 -13.15 -22.11 -15.08
C ARG A 2 -11.67 -21.99 -14.81
N LEU A 3 -11.31 -21.67 -13.57
CA LEU A 3 -9.92 -21.62 -13.12
C LEU A 3 -9.37 -23.06 -13.01
N THR A 4 -8.22 -23.33 -13.63
CA THR A 4 -7.62 -24.68 -13.71
C THR A 4 -6.26 -24.78 -13.07
N ASP A 5 -5.47 -23.70 -13.04
CA ASP A 5 -4.10 -23.74 -12.59
C ASP A 5 -3.65 -22.45 -11.91
N LEU A 6 -2.67 -22.60 -11.01
CA LEU A 6 -2.03 -21.53 -10.24
C LEU A 6 -0.52 -21.67 -10.33
N ASP A 7 0.15 -20.61 -10.71
CA ASP A 7 1.59 -20.47 -10.61
C ASP A 7 1.95 -19.34 -9.63
N ILE A 8 2.97 -19.54 -8.80
CA ILE A 8 3.39 -18.59 -7.76
C ILE A 8 4.88 -18.29 -7.94
N ILE A 9 5.20 -17.04 -8.18
CA ILE A 9 6.57 -16.54 -8.35
C ILE A 9 6.88 -15.59 -7.19
N VAL A 10 7.94 -15.90 -6.43
CA VAL A 10 8.48 -14.99 -5.41
C VAL A 10 9.71 -14.34 -5.99
N THR A 11 9.60 -13.06 -6.32
CA THR A 11 10.67 -12.28 -6.93
C THR A 11 11.20 -11.23 -5.96
N ALA A 12 12.52 -10.97 -5.99
CA ALA A 12 13.18 -9.97 -5.18
C ALA A 12 13.60 -8.78 -6.05
N PRO A 13 13.11 -7.56 -5.78
CA PRO A 13 13.62 -6.39 -6.49
C PRO A 13 15.10 -6.17 -6.17
N PRO A 14 15.93 -5.77 -7.17
CA PRO A 14 17.31 -5.38 -6.91
C PRO A 14 17.40 -4.19 -5.96
N ALA A 15 18.56 -4.02 -5.31
CA ALA A 15 18.79 -2.85 -4.48
C ALA A 15 18.46 -1.55 -5.24
N PRO A 16 17.84 -0.55 -4.58
CA PRO A 16 17.62 -0.42 -3.14
C PRO A 16 16.42 -1.21 -2.58
N GLY A 17 15.65 -1.93 -3.40
CA GLY A 17 14.56 -2.79 -2.92
C GLY A 17 13.30 -2.03 -2.47
N TRP A 18 13.02 -0.86 -3.04
CA TRP A 18 11.79 -0.13 -2.75
C TRP A 18 10.56 -0.96 -3.15
N GLY A 19 9.57 -1.01 -2.27
CA GLY A 19 8.40 -1.87 -2.42
C GLY A 19 8.53 -3.21 -1.68
N GLY A 20 9.57 -3.37 -0.85
CA GLY A 20 9.78 -4.54 0.00
C GLY A 20 10.87 -5.49 -0.49
N GLN A 21 11.24 -6.44 0.37
CA GLN A 21 12.32 -7.41 0.08
C GLN A 21 11.95 -8.42 -1.01
N TYR A 22 10.68 -8.69 -1.20
CA TYR A 22 10.15 -9.61 -2.22
C TYR A 22 8.70 -9.27 -2.56
N TRP A 23 8.29 -9.71 -3.73
CA TRP A 23 6.90 -9.68 -4.19
C TRP A 23 6.41 -11.10 -4.49
N ILE A 24 5.16 -11.40 -4.14
CA ILE A 24 4.55 -12.71 -4.38
C ILE A 24 3.54 -12.57 -5.51
N LEU A 25 3.98 -12.86 -6.72
CA LEU A 25 3.17 -12.81 -7.91
C LEU A 25 2.41 -14.11 -8.09
N VAL A 26 1.14 -14.02 -8.47
CA VAL A 26 0.31 -15.18 -8.82
C VAL A 26 -0.19 -15.06 -10.24
N LYS A 27 -0.14 -16.18 -10.97
CA LYS A 27 -0.70 -16.30 -12.31
C LYS A 27 -1.75 -17.38 -12.31
N LEU A 28 -2.98 -17.02 -12.62
CA LEU A 28 -4.08 -17.96 -12.79
C LEU A 28 -4.27 -18.31 -14.26
N THR A 29 -4.63 -19.56 -14.53
CA THR A 29 -4.98 -20.04 -15.87
C THR A 29 -6.39 -20.60 -15.87
N THR A 30 -7.10 -20.41 -16.99
CA THR A 30 -8.45 -20.93 -17.20
C THR A 30 -8.47 -22.09 -18.19
N ASP A 31 -9.56 -22.86 -18.20
CA ASP A 31 -9.84 -23.92 -19.18
C ASP A 31 -9.96 -23.41 -20.63
N THR A 32 -10.10 -22.09 -20.82
CA THR A 32 -10.11 -21.44 -22.15
C THR A 32 -8.72 -20.92 -22.56
N GLY A 33 -7.69 -21.10 -21.71
CA GLY A 33 -6.32 -20.65 -21.96
C GLY A 33 -6.08 -19.16 -21.63
N ILE A 34 -7.07 -18.40 -21.15
CA ILE A 34 -6.86 -17.04 -20.68
C ILE A 34 -6.12 -17.06 -19.34
N THR A 35 -5.11 -16.21 -19.21
CA THR A 35 -4.32 -16.07 -17.98
C THR A 35 -4.47 -14.69 -17.37
N GLY A 36 -4.43 -14.60 -16.03
CA GLY A 36 -4.42 -13.33 -15.30
C GLY A 36 -3.37 -13.28 -14.22
N TRP A 37 -2.90 -12.09 -13.95
CA TRP A 37 -1.89 -11.78 -12.93
C TRP A 37 -2.49 -11.11 -11.71
N GLY A 38 -1.96 -11.47 -10.55
CA GLY A 38 -2.23 -10.81 -9.27
C GLY A 38 -0.98 -10.78 -8.40
N GLU A 39 -1.08 -10.07 -7.29
CA GLU A 39 0.00 -9.95 -6.32
C GLU A 39 -0.55 -10.11 -4.90
N CYS A 40 0.06 -11.01 -4.14
CA CYS A 40 -0.31 -11.31 -2.76
C CYS A 40 0.66 -10.61 -1.81
N TYR A 41 0.14 -9.89 -0.85
CA TYR A 41 0.96 -9.23 0.16
C TYR A 41 1.16 -10.18 1.35
N ALA A 42 2.40 -10.52 1.67
CA ALA A 42 2.73 -11.23 2.90
C ALA A 42 2.95 -10.23 4.04
N SER A 43 2.29 -10.46 5.17
CA SER A 43 2.39 -9.57 6.35
C SER A 43 3.40 -10.09 7.37
N SER A 44 2.97 -11.03 8.21
CA SER A 44 3.74 -11.47 9.38
C SER A 44 4.33 -12.86 9.21
N ILE A 45 4.32 -13.40 7.98
CA ILE A 45 4.92 -14.71 7.65
C ILE A 45 5.82 -14.58 6.42
N GLY A 46 6.81 -15.46 6.33
CA GLY A 46 7.72 -15.50 5.18
C GLY A 46 7.05 -16.02 3.91
N PRO A 47 7.69 -15.83 2.75
CA PRO A 47 7.08 -16.12 1.45
C PRO A 47 6.78 -17.61 1.23
N GLU A 48 7.55 -18.53 1.80
CA GLU A 48 7.29 -19.97 1.66
C GLU A 48 6.03 -20.40 2.43
N ALA A 49 5.81 -19.87 3.64
CA ALA A 49 4.57 -20.09 4.37
C ALA A 49 3.39 -19.47 3.62
N MET A 50 3.56 -18.25 3.07
CA MET A 50 2.54 -17.59 2.26
C MET A 50 2.22 -18.37 0.97
N ARG A 51 3.20 -18.97 0.31
CA ARG A 51 3.00 -19.86 -0.83
C ARG A 51 2.06 -21.03 -0.48
N ALA A 52 2.26 -21.65 0.69
CA ALA A 52 1.39 -22.73 1.16
C ALA A 52 -0.05 -22.24 1.41
N VAL A 53 -0.21 -21.05 2.03
CA VAL A 53 -1.53 -20.44 2.26
C VAL A 53 -2.23 -20.13 0.93
N ILE A 54 -1.53 -19.52 -0.03
CA ILE A 54 -2.08 -19.21 -1.37
C ILE A 54 -2.53 -20.49 -2.06
N THR A 55 -1.71 -21.55 -2.03
CA THR A 55 -2.04 -22.85 -2.63
C THR A 55 -3.27 -23.48 -1.99
N ASP A 56 -3.40 -23.44 -0.66
CA ASP A 56 -4.58 -23.97 0.04
C ASP A 56 -5.85 -23.16 -0.28
N VAL A 57 -5.78 -21.83 -0.24
CA VAL A 57 -6.90 -20.93 -0.59
C VAL A 57 -7.35 -21.15 -2.03
N PHE A 58 -6.41 -21.26 -2.98
CA PHE A 58 -6.72 -21.55 -4.38
C PHE A 58 -7.43 -22.90 -4.51
N SER A 59 -6.86 -23.96 -3.96
CA SER A 59 -7.37 -25.33 -4.10
C SER A 59 -8.77 -25.50 -3.54
N ARG A 60 -9.10 -24.80 -2.44
CA ARG A 60 -10.40 -24.90 -1.78
C ARG A 60 -11.48 -24.02 -2.39
N TYR A 61 -11.10 -22.82 -2.84
CA TYR A 61 -12.11 -21.79 -3.10
C TYR A 61 -12.09 -21.25 -4.53
N PHE A 62 -11.00 -21.44 -5.28
CA PHE A 62 -10.84 -20.93 -6.64
C PHE A 62 -10.82 -22.03 -7.71
N LEU A 63 -10.19 -23.16 -7.42
CA LEU A 63 -10.07 -24.25 -8.40
C LEU A 63 -11.45 -24.71 -8.90
N ASN A 64 -11.61 -24.78 -10.21
CA ASN A 64 -12.86 -25.08 -10.92
C ASN A 64 -13.99 -24.04 -10.76
N GLU A 65 -13.76 -22.92 -10.10
CA GLU A 65 -14.73 -21.81 -10.05
C GLU A 65 -14.65 -20.95 -11.33
N ASN A 66 -15.77 -20.25 -11.62
CA ASN A 66 -15.78 -19.21 -12.63
C ASN A 66 -15.18 -17.92 -12.04
N PRO A 67 -14.17 -17.29 -12.68
CA PRO A 67 -13.57 -16.04 -12.17
C PRO A 67 -14.57 -14.90 -12.01
N GLU A 68 -15.76 -14.92 -12.61
CA GLU A 68 -16.83 -13.95 -12.37
C GLU A 68 -17.40 -14.00 -10.93
N ASN A 69 -17.24 -15.13 -10.24
CA ASN A 69 -17.84 -15.35 -8.93
C ASN A 69 -16.99 -14.79 -7.77
N VAL A 70 -16.36 -13.63 -7.93
CA VAL A 70 -15.46 -13.04 -6.92
C VAL A 70 -16.11 -12.88 -5.54
N GLU A 71 -17.37 -12.43 -5.47
CA GLU A 71 -18.09 -12.32 -4.19
C GLU A 71 -18.32 -13.68 -3.55
N ARG A 72 -18.65 -14.70 -4.33
CA ARG A 72 -18.85 -16.08 -3.81
C ARG A 72 -17.52 -16.65 -3.29
N MET A 73 -16.42 -16.45 -4.01
CA MET A 73 -15.09 -16.88 -3.58
C MET A 73 -14.66 -16.14 -2.30
N PHE A 74 -14.92 -14.83 -2.22
CA PHE A 74 -14.70 -14.07 -0.99
C PHE A 74 -15.47 -14.65 0.19
N ARG A 75 -16.77 -14.87 0.06
CA ARG A 75 -17.61 -15.41 1.13
C ARG A 75 -17.18 -16.79 1.59
N ARG A 76 -16.81 -17.65 0.66
CA ARG A 76 -16.30 -18.99 0.98
C ARG A 76 -14.96 -18.91 1.72
N THR A 77 -14.02 -18.09 1.27
CA THR A 77 -12.73 -17.92 1.93
C THR A 77 -12.90 -17.34 3.36
N PHE A 78 -13.72 -16.31 3.49
CA PHE A 78 -13.94 -15.62 4.78
C PHE A 78 -14.73 -16.44 5.79
N SER A 79 -15.69 -17.26 5.35
CA SER A 79 -16.70 -17.86 6.23
C SER A 79 -16.62 -19.37 6.36
N SER A 80 -16.05 -20.11 5.39
CA SER A 80 -16.08 -21.59 5.39
C SER A 80 -15.30 -22.20 6.56
N GLY A 81 -14.25 -21.53 7.05
CA GLY A 81 -13.47 -21.96 8.20
C GLY A 81 -14.13 -21.67 9.55
N PHE A 82 -15.41 -21.26 9.60
CA PHE A 82 -16.18 -20.94 10.80
C PHE A 82 -15.70 -19.71 11.59
N THR A 83 -14.52 -19.14 11.27
CA THR A 83 -13.95 -18.01 12.03
C THR A 83 -14.70 -16.70 11.79
N GLN A 84 -15.04 -16.39 10.54
CA GLN A 84 -15.81 -15.21 10.11
C GLN A 84 -15.26 -13.88 10.67
N ARG A 85 -13.93 -13.77 10.68
CA ARG A 85 -13.21 -12.59 11.15
C ARG A 85 -12.17 -12.15 10.12
N PRO A 86 -11.85 -10.86 10.07
CA PRO A 86 -10.70 -10.40 9.29
C PRO A 86 -9.42 -11.14 9.67
N ASP A 87 -8.69 -11.62 8.67
CA ASP A 87 -7.41 -12.31 8.80
C ASP A 87 -6.51 -11.84 7.66
N LEU A 88 -5.50 -11.05 7.99
CA LEU A 88 -4.59 -10.44 7.01
C LEU A 88 -3.86 -11.47 6.16
N THR A 89 -3.49 -12.62 6.72
CA THR A 89 -2.75 -13.65 5.99
C THR A 89 -3.64 -14.32 4.94
N VAL A 90 -4.83 -14.76 5.34
CA VAL A 90 -5.80 -15.38 4.43
C VAL A 90 -6.29 -14.37 3.39
N MET A 91 -6.55 -13.13 3.80
CA MET A 91 -6.99 -12.08 2.86
C MET A 91 -5.86 -11.64 1.93
N GLY A 92 -4.61 -11.68 2.36
CA GLY A 92 -3.47 -11.46 1.47
C GLY A 92 -3.39 -12.48 0.34
N ALA A 93 -3.60 -13.77 0.66
CA ALA A 93 -3.68 -14.83 -0.35
C ALA A 93 -4.90 -14.64 -1.27
N PHE A 94 -6.07 -14.38 -0.68
CA PHE A 94 -7.29 -14.12 -1.43
C PHE A 94 -7.16 -12.93 -2.38
N SER A 95 -6.58 -11.83 -1.91
CA SER A 95 -6.48 -10.57 -2.66
C SER A 95 -5.74 -10.75 -3.99
N GLY A 96 -4.57 -11.38 -3.97
CA GLY A 96 -3.81 -11.60 -5.21
C GLY A 96 -4.56 -12.53 -6.19
N LEU A 97 -5.18 -13.58 -5.69
CA LEU A 97 -6.00 -14.48 -6.51
C LEU A 97 -7.22 -13.75 -7.11
N GLU A 98 -7.85 -12.87 -6.36
CA GLU A 98 -8.99 -12.06 -6.81
C GLU A 98 -8.57 -11.02 -7.85
N ILE A 99 -7.45 -10.34 -7.66
CA ILE A 99 -6.87 -9.41 -8.64
C ILE A 99 -6.61 -10.14 -9.97
N ALA A 100 -6.06 -11.35 -9.92
CA ALA A 100 -5.85 -12.18 -11.12
C ALA A 100 -7.17 -12.55 -11.81
N CYS A 101 -8.25 -12.79 -11.06
CA CYS A 101 -9.58 -13.00 -11.64
C CYS A 101 -10.08 -11.77 -12.41
N TRP A 102 -9.90 -10.56 -11.87
CA TRP A 102 -10.26 -9.32 -12.58
C TRP A 102 -9.44 -9.13 -13.85
N ASP A 103 -8.16 -9.47 -13.83
CA ASP A 103 -7.32 -9.42 -15.03
C ASP A 103 -7.83 -10.39 -16.12
N ILE A 104 -8.19 -11.63 -15.73
CA ILE A 104 -8.84 -12.60 -16.62
C ILE A 104 -10.13 -12.04 -17.21
N LEU A 105 -11.01 -11.51 -16.36
CA LEU A 105 -12.31 -10.99 -16.79
C LEU A 105 -12.17 -9.81 -17.75
N GLY A 106 -11.23 -8.90 -17.47
CA GLY A 106 -10.95 -7.80 -18.37
C GLY A 106 -10.44 -8.25 -19.73
N LYS A 107 -9.55 -9.27 -19.76
CA LYS A 107 -9.05 -9.86 -21.01
C LYS A 107 -10.13 -10.63 -21.78
N ASP A 108 -10.98 -11.40 -21.10
CA ASP A 108 -12.10 -12.13 -21.70
C ASP A 108 -13.12 -11.19 -22.36
N ARG A 109 -13.36 -10.02 -21.76
CA ARG A 109 -14.32 -9.02 -22.23
C ARG A 109 -13.71 -7.97 -23.14
N ASP A 110 -12.41 -8.02 -23.40
CA ASP A 110 -11.64 -7.00 -24.10
C ASP A 110 -11.90 -5.60 -23.53
N ARG A 111 -11.80 -5.47 -22.20
CA ARG A 111 -12.04 -4.24 -21.45
C ARG A 111 -11.00 -4.07 -20.33
N PRO A 112 -10.58 -2.82 -20.02
CA PRO A 112 -9.83 -2.56 -18.81
C PRO A 112 -10.68 -2.83 -17.57
N VAL A 113 -10.05 -3.26 -16.48
CA VAL A 113 -10.79 -3.65 -15.25
C VAL A 113 -11.68 -2.53 -14.72
N TRP A 114 -11.23 -1.27 -14.73
CA TRP A 114 -12.07 -0.15 -14.27
C TRP A 114 -13.41 -0.04 -15.04
N ALA A 115 -13.47 -0.47 -16.31
CA ALA A 115 -14.71 -0.45 -17.08
C ALA A 115 -15.73 -1.48 -16.57
N LEU A 116 -15.25 -2.59 -15.98
CA LEU A 116 -16.09 -3.61 -15.34
C LEU A 116 -16.53 -3.21 -13.94
N LEU A 117 -15.86 -2.24 -13.32
CA LEU A 117 -16.15 -1.74 -11.97
C LEU A 117 -17.16 -0.57 -11.94
N GLY A 118 -17.84 -0.31 -13.02
CA GLY A 118 -18.83 0.77 -13.12
C GLY A 118 -18.43 1.92 -14.03
N GLY A 119 -17.27 1.84 -14.66
CA GLY A 119 -16.79 2.82 -15.62
C GLY A 119 -15.80 3.83 -15.05
N MET A 120 -15.43 4.79 -15.89
CA MET A 120 -14.41 5.79 -15.58
C MET A 120 -15.04 6.97 -14.82
N MET A 121 -14.54 7.23 -13.63
CA MET A 121 -14.84 8.43 -12.85
C MET A 121 -13.68 9.43 -12.94
N ASN A 122 -12.45 8.94 -12.93
CA ASN A 122 -11.24 9.73 -12.98
C ASN A 122 -10.44 9.38 -14.23
N GLU A 123 -10.28 10.31 -15.18
CA GLU A 123 -9.48 10.11 -16.41
C GLU A 123 -7.99 9.95 -16.13
N ARG A 124 -7.56 10.53 -15.03
CA ARG A 124 -6.20 10.42 -14.49
C ARG A 124 -6.25 10.43 -12.96
N VAL A 125 -5.37 9.70 -12.33
CA VAL A 125 -5.27 9.53 -10.88
C VAL A 125 -4.15 10.43 -10.39
N ARG A 126 -4.43 11.34 -9.45
CA ARG A 126 -3.39 12.12 -8.75
C ARG A 126 -2.47 11.15 -8.02
N ALA A 127 -1.15 11.35 -8.14
CA ALA A 127 -0.15 10.47 -7.57
C ALA A 127 0.69 11.16 -6.49
N TYR A 128 1.15 10.39 -5.50
CA TYR A 128 2.21 10.80 -4.59
C TYR A 128 3.30 9.73 -4.50
N SER A 129 4.47 10.14 -4.09
CA SER A 129 5.58 9.25 -3.79
C SER A 129 6.13 9.53 -2.40
N TYR A 130 6.68 8.50 -1.79
CA TYR A 130 7.58 8.65 -0.67
C TYR A 130 8.81 9.46 -1.10
N LEU A 131 9.42 10.18 -0.15
CA LEU A 131 10.72 10.80 -0.37
C LEU A 131 11.80 9.72 -0.31
N TYR A 132 12.48 9.51 -1.42
CA TYR A 132 13.60 8.59 -1.54
C TYR A 132 14.89 9.36 -1.78
N PRO A 133 16.05 8.78 -1.36
CA PRO A 133 17.34 9.41 -1.60
C PRO A 133 17.64 9.54 -3.09
N MET A 134 18.14 10.69 -3.49
CA MET A 134 18.69 10.93 -4.82
C MET A 134 20.07 10.26 -4.98
N ALA A 135 20.56 10.13 -6.19
CA ALA A 135 21.81 9.39 -6.49
C ALA A 135 23.06 9.90 -5.74
N HIS A 136 23.08 11.17 -5.35
CA HIS A 136 24.20 11.77 -4.62
C HIS A 136 24.02 11.75 -3.08
N HIS A 137 22.85 11.31 -2.58
CA HIS A 137 22.61 11.19 -1.15
C HIS A 137 23.18 9.88 -0.59
N ASP A 138 23.74 9.95 0.60
CA ASP A 138 24.04 8.75 1.39
C ASP A 138 22.73 8.16 1.96
N VAL A 139 22.39 6.95 1.54
CA VAL A 139 21.13 6.28 1.91
C VAL A 139 20.99 6.13 3.42
N SER A 140 22.10 5.89 4.14
CA SER A 140 22.07 5.67 5.58
C SER A 140 21.76 6.94 6.38
N GLN A 141 22.13 8.11 5.86
CA GLN A 141 21.94 9.40 6.50
C GLN A 141 20.65 10.11 6.02
N PHE A 142 20.13 9.74 4.87
CA PHE A 142 18.97 10.39 4.27
C PHE A 142 17.76 10.46 5.21
N TRP A 143 17.51 9.39 5.94
CA TRP A 143 16.32 9.24 6.78
C TRP A 143 16.31 10.11 8.05
N THR A 144 17.42 10.73 8.36
CA THR A 144 17.57 11.69 9.47
C THR A 144 18.01 13.08 9.01
N ASN A 145 18.02 13.34 7.70
CA ASN A 145 18.48 14.59 7.11
C ASN A 145 17.31 15.35 6.46
N ALA A 146 16.80 16.37 7.15
CA ALA A 146 15.66 17.16 6.71
C ALA A 146 15.95 17.96 5.41
N GLU A 147 17.19 18.44 5.20
CA GLU A 147 17.58 19.19 4.01
C GLU A 147 17.55 18.30 2.76
N TRP A 148 18.08 17.08 2.85
CA TRP A 148 18.05 16.13 1.74
C TRP A 148 16.62 15.68 1.40
N ASN A 149 15.77 15.53 2.41
CA ASN A 149 14.35 15.26 2.17
C ASN A 149 13.65 16.46 1.50
N ALA A 150 13.99 17.68 1.88
CA ALA A 150 13.47 18.88 1.24
C ALA A 150 13.93 18.99 -0.23
N GLU A 151 15.18 18.60 -0.53
CA GLU A 151 15.71 18.53 -1.90
C GLU A 151 14.96 17.49 -2.74
N SER A 152 14.77 16.27 -2.21
CA SER A 152 13.98 15.23 -2.87
C SER A 152 12.52 15.65 -3.08
N ALA A 153 11.92 16.38 -2.14
CA ALA A 153 10.58 16.93 -2.30
C ALA A 153 10.52 17.98 -3.43
N ALA A 154 11.53 18.84 -3.54
CA ALA A 154 11.63 19.82 -4.62
C ALA A 154 11.80 19.15 -5.99
N ASP A 155 12.57 18.05 -6.08
CA ASP A 155 12.71 17.24 -7.31
C ASP A 155 11.36 16.63 -7.72
N LEU A 156 10.63 15.99 -6.80
CA LEU A 156 9.31 15.45 -7.09
C LEU A 156 8.34 16.52 -7.58
N VAL A 157 8.34 17.71 -6.96
CA VAL A 157 7.53 18.84 -7.43
C VAL A 157 7.94 19.31 -8.82
N ALA A 158 9.22 19.31 -9.14
CA ALA A 158 9.70 19.62 -10.50
C ALA A 158 9.25 18.57 -11.53
N ARG A 159 9.06 17.32 -11.12
CA ARG A 159 8.47 16.23 -11.93
C ARG A 159 6.93 16.26 -11.96
N GLY A 160 6.29 17.27 -11.38
CA GLY A 160 4.84 17.49 -11.41
C GLY A 160 4.05 16.86 -10.27
N TYR A 161 4.70 16.24 -9.30
CA TYR A 161 4.00 15.76 -8.11
C TYR A 161 3.49 16.93 -7.27
N THR A 162 2.28 16.76 -6.74
CA THR A 162 1.63 17.78 -5.88
C THR A 162 1.43 17.27 -4.45
N ALA A 163 2.03 16.14 -4.11
CA ALA A 163 2.07 15.61 -2.75
C ALA A 163 3.29 14.71 -2.57
N VAL A 164 3.90 14.76 -1.40
CA VAL A 164 5.10 14.00 -1.02
C VAL A 164 4.91 13.38 0.37
N LYS A 165 5.31 12.13 0.54
CA LYS A 165 5.19 11.39 1.82
C LYS A 165 6.54 11.31 2.52
N VAL A 166 6.52 11.54 3.84
CA VAL A 166 7.69 11.45 4.70
C VAL A 166 7.30 10.82 6.03
N ASP A 167 8.24 10.10 6.64
CA ASP A 167 8.06 9.48 7.94
C ASP A 167 9.33 9.64 8.81
N PRO A 168 9.53 10.81 9.42
CA PRO A 168 10.71 11.11 10.23
C PRO A 168 10.52 10.84 11.72
N ALA A 169 9.42 10.18 12.13
CA ALA A 169 9.00 10.14 13.52
C ALA A 169 9.74 9.11 14.39
N GLY A 170 10.84 8.56 13.90
CA GLY A 170 11.67 7.58 14.61
C GLY A 170 11.42 6.13 14.15
N PRO A 171 12.13 5.16 14.73
CA PRO A 171 12.12 3.79 14.27
C PRO A 171 10.81 3.06 14.54
N TYR A 172 10.42 2.18 13.64
CA TYR A 172 9.29 1.27 13.85
C TYR A 172 9.74 0.12 14.73
N THR A 173 8.97 -0.17 15.79
CA THR A 173 9.36 -1.18 16.78
C THR A 173 8.30 -2.23 17.00
N MET A 174 8.71 -3.42 17.39
CA MET A 174 7.82 -4.51 17.75
C MET A 174 7.13 -4.31 19.12
N ARG A 175 7.48 -3.28 19.86
CA ARG A 175 6.92 -3.02 21.20
C ARG A 175 5.53 -2.42 21.20
N GLY A 176 4.98 -2.11 20.01
CA GLY A 176 3.69 -1.44 19.87
C GLY A 176 3.74 0.03 20.25
N GLY A 177 2.60 0.60 20.60
CA GLY A 177 2.48 2.04 20.85
C GLY A 177 3.30 2.54 22.04
N HIS A 178 4.18 3.52 21.82
CA HIS A 178 5.03 4.15 22.82
C HIS A 178 4.93 5.67 22.78
N GLN A 179 5.53 6.36 23.76
CA GLN A 179 5.70 7.81 23.71
C GLN A 179 6.87 8.16 22.78
N PRO A 180 6.74 9.09 21.83
CA PRO A 180 7.89 9.59 21.08
C PRO A 180 8.88 10.29 21.99
N ALA A 181 10.18 10.11 21.74
CA ALA A 181 11.20 10.92 22.37
C ALA A 181 11.07 12.38 21.94
N LEU A 182 11.55 13.32 22.74
CA LEU A 182 11.55 14.74 22.37
C LEU A 182 12.37 14.99 21.10
N SER A 183 13.45 14.23 20.90
CA SER A 183 14.25 14.25 19.67
C SER A 183 13.43 13.88 18.42
N ASP A 184 12.52 12.89 18.51
CA ASP A 184 11.69 12.46 17.39
C ASP A 184 10.67 13.53 17.01
N ILE A 185 10.10 14.18 18.03
CA ILE A 185 9.18 15.30 17.82
C ILE A 185 9.94 16.47 17.16
N SER A 186 11.15 16.78 17.65
CA SER A 186 11.98 17.86 17.10
C SER A 186 12.38 17.57 15.66
N MET A 187 12.80 16.35 15.36
CA MET A 187 13.14 15.91 14.01
C MET A 187 11.91 15.98 13.08
N SER A 188 10.76 15.53 13.53
CA SER A 188 9.51 15.61 12.77
C SER A 188 9.13 17.05 12.41
N VAL A 189 9.29 17.98 13.35
CA VAL A 189 9.08 19.41 13.12
C VAL A 189 10.08 19.99 12.13
N GLU A 190 11.37 19.64 12.24
CA GLU A 190 12.43 20.06 11.33
C GLU A 190 12.16 19.59 9.90
N PHE A 191 11.79 18.32 9.71
CA PHE A 191 11.44 17.77 8.39
C PHE A 191 10.25 18.51 7.78
N CYS A 192 9.16 18.67 8.52
CA CYS A 192 7.99 19.41 8.04
C CYS A 192 8.34 20.86 7.66
N ALA A 193 9.17 21.53 8.47
CA ALA A 193 9.60 22.90 8.21
C ALA A 193 10.45 22.99 6.92
N ALA A 194 11.46 22.12 6.78
CA ALA A 194 12.35 22.11 5.62
C ALA A 194 11.60 21.78 4.33
N ILE A 195 10.75 20.73 4.34
CA ILE A 195 9.94 20.36 3.17
C ILE A 195 8.98 21.50 2.82
N ARG A 196 8.23 22.05 3.77
CA ARG A 196 7.30 23.18 3.51
C ARG A 196 8.01 24.39 2.96
N ALA A 197 9.21 24.72 3.45
CA ALA A 197 10.03 25.81 2.92
C ALA A 197 10.45 25.56 1.45
N ALA A 198 10.78 24.31 1.10
CA ALA A 198 11.22 23.96 -0.23
C ALA A 198 10.07 23.92 -1.25
N VAL A 199 8.92 23.35 -0.87
CA VAL A 199 7.80 23.15 -1.82
C VAL A 199 6.73 24.25 -1.76
N GLY A 200 6.63 25.02 -0.68
CA GLY A 200 5.57 26.02 -0.49
C GLY A 200 4.18 25.40 -0.62
N ASP A 201 3.29 26.05 -1.34
CA ASP A 201 1.91 25.60 -1.59
C ASP A 201 1.80 24.68 -2.83
N ARG A 202 2.93 24.32 -3.46
CA ARG A 202 2.95 23.50 -4.67
C ARG A 202 2.70 22.02 -4.39
N ALA A 203 2.94 21.57 -3.15
CA ALA A 203 2.72 20.18 -2.76
C ALA A 203 2.22 20.05 -1.32
N ASP A 204 1.35 19.06 -1.11
CA ASP A 204 0.93 18.60 0.20
C ASP A 204 2.04 17.79 0.87
N ILE A 205 2.14 17.89 2.20
CA ILE A 205 2.96 17.00 3.02
C ILE A 205 2.06 15.90 3.55
N LEU A 206 2.45 14.65 3.32
CA LEU A 206 1.81 13.44 3.80
C LEU A 206 2.67 12.88 4.92
N PHE A 207 2.21 12.97 6.17
CA PHE A 207 3.02 12.59 7.32
C PHE A 207 2.66 11.19 7.80
N GLY A 208 3.62 10.25 7.71
CA GLY A 208 3.50 8.85 8.11
C GLY A 208 4.11 8.55 9.47
N THR A 209 3.58 7.53 10.17
CA THR A 209 4.14 7.05 11.44
C THR A 209 4.03 5.53 11.64
N HIS A 210 3.34 4.82 10.79
CA HIS A 210 3.16 3.36 10.80
C HIS A 210 2.79 2.76 12.17
N GLY A 211 1.93 3.44 12.95
CA GLY A 211 1.40 2.92 14.21
C GLY A 211 2.41 2.81 15.33
N GLN A 212 3.33 3.77 15.43
CA GLN A 212 4.42 3.71 16.42
C GLN A 212 3.99 4.16 17.82
N PHE A 213 3.00 5.06 17.95
CA PHE A 213 2.78 5.76 19.20
C PHE A 213 1.54 5.26 19.95
N ASN A 214 1.55 5.45 21.26
CA ASN A 214 0.33 5.41 22.04
C ASN A 214 -0.50 6.69 21.79
N THR A 215 -1.75 6.70 22.23
CA THR A 215 -2.69 7.79 21.97
C THR A 215 -2.14 9.18 22.36
N ASP A 216 -1.56 9.28 23.56
CA ASP A 216 -1.03 10.57 24.04
C ASP A 216 0.23 11.01 23.27
N GLY A 217 1.09 10.05 22.91
CA GLY A 217 2.27 10.29 22.10
C GLY A 217 1.91 10.78 20.70
N ALA A 218 0.94 10.13 20.08
CA ALA A 218 0.40 10.53 18.80
C ALA A 218 -0.19 11.95 18.82
N ILE A 219 -0.94 12.30 19.88
CA ILE A 219 -1.49 13.65 20.06
C ILE A 219 -0.38 14.70 20.24
N ARG A 220 0.66 14.37 21.01
CA ARG A 220 1.81 15.29 21.20
C ARG A 220 2.52 15.59 19.89
N LEU A 221 2.83 14.56 19.12
CA LEU A 221 3.48 14.71 17.83
C LEU A 221 2.57 15.45 16.84
N GLY A 222 1.31 15.01 16.70
CA GLY A 222 0.34 15.63 15.80
C GLY A 222 0.25 17.15 16.03
N LYS A 223 0.11 17.58 17.29
CA LYS A 223 0.09 19.02 17.64
C LYS A 223 1.36 19.77 17.28
N ALA A 224 2.52 19.12 17.35
CA ALA A 224 3.78 19.76 17.01
C ALA A 224 3.93 20.01 15.50
N ILE A 225 3.35 19.15 14.64
CA ILE A 225 3.43 19.29 13.19
C ILE A 225 2.23 20.04 12.57
N GLU A 226 1.14 20.29 13.32
CA GLU A 226 -0.02 21.06 12.83
C GLU A 226 0.34 22.40 12.13
N PRO A 227 1.33 23.20 12.62
CA PRO A 227 1.67 24.47 11.97
C PRO A 227 2.13 24.36 10.52
N TYR A 228 2.55 23.17 10.08
CA TYR A 228 3.00 22.91 8.71
C TYR A 228 1.89 22.41 7.79
N ASN A 229 0.67 22.29 8.30
CA ASN A 229 -0.53 21.89 7.56
C ASN A 229 -0.33 20.64 6.71
N PRO A 230 -0.01 19.46 7.30
CA PRO A 230 0.01 18.21 6.56
C PRO A 230 -1.39 17.87 6.05
N LEU A 231 -1.48 17.29 4.85
CA LEU A 231 -2.75 16.82 4.29
C LEU A 231 -3.35 15.69 5.13
N TRP A 232 -2.47 14.84 5.69
CA TRP A 232 -2.86 13.83 6.64
C TRP A 232 -1.77 13.49 7.67
N TYR A 233 -2.21 12.89 8.75
CA TYR A 233 -1.41 12.22 9.75
C TYR A 233 -1.77 10.72 9.71
N GLU A 234 -0.85 9.91 9.15
CA GLU A 234 -1.09 8.51 8.82
C GLU A 234 -0.70 7.59 9.95
N GLU A 235 -1.59 6.64 10.26
CA GLU A 235 -1.42 5.58 11.25
C GLU A 235 -0.74 6.05 12.56
N PRO A 236 -1.26 7.06 13.24
CA PRO A 236 -0.61 7.63 14.43
C PRO A 236 -0.44 6.63 15.57
N ILE A 237 -1.29 5.60 15.62
CA ILE A 237 -1.31 4.54 16.65
C ILE A 237 -1.43 3.16 15.98
N PRO A 238 -1.08 2.06 16.68
CA PRO A 238 -1.28 0.70 16.15
C PRO A 238 -2.73 0.41 15.77
N PRO A 239 -2.97 -0.38 14.70
CA PRO A 239 -4.32 -0.65 14.21
C PRO A 239 -5.10 -1.72 15.00
N ASP A 240 -4.57 -2.23 16.10
CA ASP A 240 -5.17 -3.24 16.95
C ASP A 240 -6.38 -2.71 17.75
N ASN A 241 -6.44 -1.39 18.00
CA ASN A 241 -7.56 -0.74 18.65
C ASN A 241 -8.11 0.44 17.82
N LEU A 242 -8.98 0.13 16.87
CA LEU A 242 -9.56 1.13 15.96
C LEU A 242 -10.40 2.20 16.66
N LEU A 243 -10.83 1.99 17.92
CA LEU A 243 -11.60 2.98 18.67
C LEU A 243 -10.71 4.14 19.15
N GLU A 244 -9.44 3.88 19.45
CA GLU A 244 -8.50 4.90 19.91
C GLU A 244 -8.12 5.91 18.82
N PHE A 245 -8.22 5.54 17.54
CA PHE A 245 -8.06 6.51 16.44
C PHE A 245 -8.96 7.72 16.58
N ALA A 246 -10.17 7.53 17.07
CA ALA A 246 -11.12 8.62 17.30
C ALA A 246 -10.66 9.60 18.40
N ASN A 247 -9.87 9.14 19.37
CA ASN A 247 -9.29 10.03 20.39
C ASN A 247 -8.20 10.92 19.81
N VAL A 248 -7.35 10.36 18.95
CA VAL A 248 -6.35 11.15 18.21
C VAL A 248 -7.05 12.14 17.26
N ALA A 249 -8.00 11.66 16.43
CA ALA A 249 -8.72 12.48 15.45
C ALA A 249 -9.44 13.70 16.06
N ARG A 250 -9.96 13.56 17.29
CA ARG A 250 -10.61 14.67 18.01
C ARG A 250 -9.62 15.67 18.62
N ALA A 251 -8.37 15.25 18.85
CA ALA A 251 -7.38 16.04 19.57
C ALA A 251 -6.43 16.83 18.67
N VAL A 252 -6.32 16.46 17.39
CA VAL A 252 -5.46 17.12 16.39
C VAL A 252 -6.29 17.68 15.24
N ASN A 253 -5.82 18.79 14.62
CA ASN A 253 -6.50 19.42 13.48
C ASN A 253 -5.97 18.94 12.12
N ILE A 254 -5.30 17.78 12.09
CA ILE A 254 -4.83 17.15 10.86
C ILE A 254 -5.76 15.97 10.55
N PRO A 255 -6.24 15.82 9.30
CA PRO A 255 -7.00 14.62 8.91
C PRO A 255 -6.22 13.34 9.21
N ILE A 256 -6.88 12.36 9.81
CA ILE A 256 -6.26 11.05 10.07
C ILE A 256 -6.46 10.15 8.86
N ALA A 257 -5.35 9.54 8.41
CA ALA A 257 -5.33 8.50 7.40
C ALA A 257 -4.93 7.15 8.03
N THR A 258 -5.54 6.06 7.58
CA THR A 258 -5.20 4.71 8.03
C THR A 258 -5.75 3.65 7.08
N GLY A 259 -5.21 2.44 7.15
CA GLY A 259 -5.80 1.31 6.44
C GLY A 259 -4.84 0.35 5.78
N GLU A 260 -3.56 0.65 5.66
CA GLU A 260 -2.59 -0.24 5.03
C GLU A 260 -2.46 -1.60 5.74
N ARG A 261 -2.72 -1.65 7.03
CA ARG A 261 -2.69 -2.85 7.88
C ARG A 261 -4.08 -3.36 8.26
N MET A 262 -5.12 -2.90 7.54
CA MET A 262 -6.51 -3.33 7.75
C MET A 262 -6.97 -4.22 6.59
N THR A 263 -7.92 -5.09 6.88
CA THR A 263 -8.51 -5.95 5.86
C THR A 263 -10.03 -6.00 5.97
N THR A 264 -10.68 -6.17 4.82
CA THR A 264 -12.12 -6.20 4.65
C THR A 264 -12.87 -4.93 5.07
N LYS A 265 -13.98 -4.67 4.42
CA LYS A 265 -14.87 -3.54 4.76
C LYS A 265 -15.31 -3.46 6.22
N ALA A 266 -15.15 -4.56 7.01
CA ALA A 266 -15.57 -4.59 8.39
C ALA A 266 -14.68 -3.72 9.29
N GLU A 267 -13.36 -3.79 9.11
CA GLU A 267 -12.41 -2.96 9.87
C GLU A 267 -12.50 -1.49 9.42
N PHE A 268 -12.52 -1.24 8.10
CA PHE A 268 -12.72 0.10 7.55
C PHE A 268 -14.04 0.73 8.02
N GLY A 269 -15.14 -0.03 8.02
CA GLY A 269 -16.42 0.43 8.56
C GLY A 269 -16.38 0.73 10.07
N THR A 270 -15.52 0.06 10.82
CA THR A 270 -15.36 0.32 12.25
C THR A 270 -14.67 1.66 12.50
N VAL A 271 -13.54 1.93 11.84
CA VAL A 271 -12.81 3.20 12.02
C VAL A 271 -13.63 4.39 11.53
N LEU A 272 -14.38 4.25 10.43
CA LEU A 272 -15.27 5.29 9.92
C LEU A 272 -16.40 5.61 10.91
N ARG A 273 -17.09 4.59 11.43
CA ARG A 273 -18.21 4.75 12.36
C ARG A 273 -17.82 5.48 13.64
N THR A 274 -16.58 5.32 14.09
CA THR A 274 -16.07 5.99 15.29
C THR A 274 -15.55 7.41 15.01
N GLY A 275 -15.41 7.80 13.73
CA GLY A 275 -14.76 9.05 13.33
C GLY A 275 -13.25 9.02 13.57
N GLY A 276 -12.65 7.84 13.51
CA GLY A 276 -11.21 7.66 13.74
C GLY A 276 -10.33 8.02 12.54
N ALA A 277 -10.90 8.03 11.34
CA ALA A 277 -10.21 8.46 10.13
C ALA A 277 -11.18 9.04 9.12
N SER A 278 -10.70 9.95 8.28
CA SER A 278 -11.39 10.53 7.13
C SER A 278 -10.73 10.17 5.79
N ILE A 279 -9.58 9.52 5.83
CA ILE A 279 -8.86 9.05 4.65
C ILE A 279 -8.53 7.57 4.87
N LEU A 280 -8.92 6.73 3.92
CA LEU A 280 -8.70 5.28 3.97
C LEU A 280 -7.63 4.86 2.96
N GLN A 281 -6.66 4.09 3.44
CA GLN A 281 -5.48 3.67 2.69
C GLN A 281 -5.38 2.14 2.57
N PRO A 282 -6.33 1.48 1.86
CA PRO A 282 -6.25 0.04 1.71
C PRO A 282 -5.06 -0.37 0.83
N ALA A 283 -4.32 -1.39 1.25
CA ALA A 283 -3.40 -2.13 0.39
C ALA A 283 -4.20 -3.25 -0.29
N LEU A 284 -4.43 -3.15 -1.61
CA LEU A 284 -5.33 -4.07 -2.30
C LEU A 284 -4.83 -5.51 -2.28
N GLY A 285 -3.51 -5.72 -2.24
CA GLY A 285 -2.89 -7.03 -2.15
C GLY A 285 -3.15 -7.78 -0.83
N ARG A 286 -3.76 -7.14 0.19
CA ARG A 286 -4.11 -7.79 1.48
C ARG A 286 -5.45 -7.40 2.07
N ALA A 287 -6.13 -6.42 1.48
CA ALA A 287 -7.38 -5.91 2.06
C ALA A 287 -8.66 -6.66 1.59
N GLY A 288 -8.51 -7.65 0.71
CA GLY A 288 -9.61 -8.40 0.11
C GLY A 288 -9.79 -8.17 -1.39
N GLY A 289 -8.78 -7.58 -2.05
CA GLY A 289 -8.77 -7.36 -3.49
C GLY A 289 -9.58 -6.13 -3.95
N ILE A 290 -9.76 -6.03 -5.25
CA ILE A 290 -10.41 -4.89 -5.91
C ILE A 290 -11.87 -4.76 -5.50
N TRP A 291 -12.62 -5.88 -5.49
CA TRP A 291 -14.06 -5.84 -5.26
C TRP A 291 -14.43 -5.48 -3.83
N GLU A 292 -13.72 -6.02 -2.85
CA GLU A 292 -13.95 -5.69 -1.45
C GLU A 292 -13.62 -4.22 -1.17
N MET A 293 -12.55 -3.70 -1.79
CA MET A 293 -12.17 -2.29 -1.64
C MET A 293 -13.09 -1.34 -2.41
N LYS A 294 -13.66 -1.78 -3.53
CA LYS A 294 -14.73 -1.02 -4.20
C LYS A 294 -15.95 -0.84 -3.29
N LYS A 295 -16.34 -1.89 -2.54
CA LYS A 295 -17.42 -1.80 -1.53
C LYS A 295 -17.01 -0.90 -0.36
N THR A 296 -15.76 -0.96 0.07
CA THR A 296 -15.23 -0.07 1.12
C THR A 296 -15.29 1.39 0.69
N ALA A 297 -14.95 1.71 -0.56
CA ALA A 297 -15.07 3.06 -1.10
C ALA A 297 -16.52 3.58 -1.05
N ALA A 298 -17.49 2.73 -1.41
CA ALA A 298 -18.91 3.10 -1.32
C ALA A 298 -19.40 3.31 0.13
N ILE A 299 -18.84 2.56 1.09
CA ILE A 299 -19.11 2.81 2.51
C ILE A 299 -18.48 4.14 2.95
N ALA A 300 -17.25 4.43 2.52
CA ALA A 300 -16.55 5.67 2.85
C ALA A 300 -17.32 6.91 2.38
N GLU A 301 -17.99 6.85 1.23
CA GLU A 301 -18.84 7.94 0.73
C GLU A 301 -19.94 8.36 1.72
N ILE A 302 -20.54 7.41 2.45
CA ILE A 302 -21.58 7.69 3.45
C ILE A 302 -21.03 8.54 4.61
N TYR A 303 -19.73 8.39 4.91
CA TYR A 303 -19.03 9.12 5.97
C TYR A 303 -18.27 10.35 5.46
N ASN A 304 -18.42 10.73 4.19
CA ASN A 304 -17.65 11.77 3.51
C ASN A 304 -16.13 11.55 3.60
N ALA A 305 -15.71 10.29 3.65
CA ALA A 305 -14.31 9.90 3.70
C ALA A 305 -13.77 9.62 2.30
N GLN A 306 -12.47 9.85 2.12
CA GLN A 306 -11.78 9.69 0.85
C GLN A 306 -10.89 8.45 0.84
N MET A 307 -10.58 7.96 -0.35
CA MET A 307 -9.71 6.82 -0.58
C MET A 307 -8.34 7.29 -1.07
N ALA A 308 -7.29 6.74 -0.47
CA ALA A 308 -5.90 6.95 -0.88
C ALA A 308 -5.16 5.60 -0.85
N PRO A 309 -5.31 4.73 -1.86
CA PRO A 309 -4.74 3.38 -1.84
C PRO A 309 -3.25 3.38 -1.55
N HIS A 310 -2.85 2.59 -0.56
CA HIS A 310 -1.46 2.36 -0.16
C HIS A 310 -0.74 1.49 -1.19
N LEU A 311 0.56 1.71 -1.35
CA LEU A 311 1.42 0.85 -2.15
C LEU A 311 2.82 0.74 -1.51
N TYR A 312 3.14 -0.43 -0.95
CA TYR A 312 4.51 -0.84 -0.68
C TYR A 312 4.70 -2.28 -1.14
N ALA A 313 4.58 -2.47 -2.45
CA ALA A 313 4.52 -3.76 -3.13
C ALA A 313 5.05 -3.62 -4.57
N GLY A 314 4.86 -4.65 -5.36
CA GLY A 314 5.23 -4.66 -6.77
C GLY A 314 4.20 -4.00 -7.69
N PRO A 315 4.50 -3.99 -8.99
CA PRO A 315 3.73 -3.22 -9.96
C PRO A 315 2.37 -3.85 -10.31
N ILE A 316 2.07 -5.09 -9.92
CA ILE A 316 0.77 -5.71 -10.20
C ILE A 316 -0.28 -5.19 -9.21
N GLU A 317 0.08 -5.05 -7.92
CA GLU A 317 -0.79 -4.38 -6.94
C GLU A 317 -0.99 -2.90 -7.32
N TRP A 318 0.07 -2.22 -7.78
CA TRP A 318 -0.06 -0.86 -8.30
C TRP A 318 -1.10 -0.76 -9.43
N ALA A 319 -1.06 -1.68 -10.40
CA ALA A 319 -2.06 -1.74 -11.47
C ALA A 319 -3.49 -1.89 -10.91
N ALA A 320 -3.70 -2.79 -9.95
CA ALA A 320 -4.99 -2.98 -9.30
C ALA A 320 -5.47 -1.71 -8.58
N ASN A 321 -4.56 -1.02 -7.85
CA ASN A 321 -4.85 0.27 -7.20
C ASN A 321 -5.32 1.32 -8.21
N VAL A 322 -4.64 1.43 -9.35
CA VAL A 322 -5.00 2.39 -10.41
C VAL A 322 -6.39 2.11 -10.97
N HIS A 323 -6.72 0.84 -11.26
CA HIS A 323 -8.05 0.49 -11.78
C HIS A 323 -9.17 0.79 -10.77
N MET A 324 -8.96 0.51 -9.50
CA MET A 324 -9.91 0.90 -8.47
C MET A 324 -10.04 2.42 -8.39
N ALA A 325 -8.92 3.13 -8.33
CA ALA A 325 -8.87 4.59 -8.25
C ALA A 325 -9.58 5.29 -9.42
N VAL A 326 -9.42 4.78 -10.64
CA VAL A 326 -10.13 5.29 -11.83
C VAL A 326 -11.65 5.16 -11.67
N SER A 327 -12.14 4.15 -10.96
CA SER A 327 -13.57 3.80 -10.91
C SER A 327 -14.33 4.35 -9.71
N ILE A 328 -13.71 5.04 -8.76
CA ILE A 328 -14.35 5.53 -7.53
C ILE A 328 -14.48 7.05 -7.50
N PRO A 329 -15.60 7.61 -6.99
CA PRO A 329 -15.81 9.06 -6.97
C PRO A 329 -15.07 9.78 -5.84
N ASN A 330 -14.78 9.08 -4.74
CA ASN A 330 -14.16 9.64 -3.55
C ASN A 330 -12.64 9.38 -3.45
N LEU A 331 -11.98 9.26 -4.60
CA LEU A 331 -10.52 9.21 -4.65
C LEU A 331 -9.91 10.54 -4.22
N LEU A 332 -8.94 10.50 -3.31
CA LEU A 332 -8.09 11.65 -2.97
C LEU A 332 -6.81 11.64 -3.80
N ILE A 333 -6.07 10.54 -3.74
CA ILE A 333 -4.74 10.38 -4.33
C ILE A 333 -4.33 8.90 -4.28
N ALA A 334 -3.36 8.47 -5.08
CA ALA A 334 -2.80 7.12 -5.03
C ALA A 334 -1.29 7.13 -4.83
N GLU A 335 -0.80 6.17 -4.07
CA GLU A 335 0.63 5.96 -3.84
C GLU A 335 1.32 5.36 -5.06
N THR A 336 2.57 5.76 -5.29
CA THR A 336 3.40 5.21 -6.37
C THR A 336 4.80 4.87 -5.88
N ILE A 337 5.36 3.80 -6.44
CA ILE A 337 6.77 3.45 -6.32
C ILE A 337 7.30 3.27 -7.73
N GLU A 338 8.23 4.14 -8.12
CA GLU A 338 8.85 4.10 -9.44
C GLU A 338 10.32 3.68 -9.30
N THR A 339 10.62 2.44 -9.68
CA THR A 339 12.01 1.97 -9.85
C THR A 339 12.19 1.37 -11.24
N PRO A 340 13.42 1.28 -11.73
CA PRO A 340 13.68 0.60 -13.01
C PRO A 340 13.14 -0.83 -13.05
N PHE A 341 13.16 -1.54 -11.92
CA PHE A 341 12.68 -2.91 -11.86
C PHE A 341 11.14 -3.00 -11.93
N HIS A 342 10.41 -2.07 -11.29
CA HIS A 342 8.96 -1.98 -11.46
C HIS A 342 8.59 -1.77 -12.94
N ASP A 343 9.26 -0.81 -13.60
CA ASP A 343 9.00 -0.50 -15.01
C ASP A 343 9.34 -1.68 -15.93
N GLN A 344 10.48 -2.33 -15.72
CA GLN A 344 10.89 -3.50 -16.51
C GLN A 344 9.93 -4.68 -16.34
N LEU A 345 9.48 -4.95 -15.11
CA LEU A 345 8.62 -6.09 -14.82
C LEU A 345 7.27 -6.03 -15.52
N ILE A 346 6.71 -4.82 -15.70
CA ILE A 346 5.44 -4.60 -16.43
C ILE A 346 5.65 -3.95 -17.80
N LYS A 347 6.90 -3.90 -18.29
CA LYS A 347 7.28 -3.35 -19.61
C LYS A 347 6.73 -1.94 -19.86
N GLY A 348 6.75 -1.09 -18.83
CA GLY A 348 6.32 0.29 -18.91
C GLY A 348 4.83 0.50 -19.16
N SER A 349 4.00 -0.48 -18.79
CA SER A 349 2.55 -0.44 -19.06
C SER A 349 1.80 0.63 -18.26
N ILE A 350 2.30 1.00 -17.07
CA ILE A 350 1.77 2.05 -16.22
C ILE A 350 2.89 3.05 -15.92
N ARG A 351 2.60 4.33 -15.98
CA ARG A 351 3.57 5.40 -15.75
C ARG A 351 2.91 6.57 -15.05
N VAL A 352 3.71 7.30 -14.28
CA VAL A 352 3.33 8.63 -13.80
C VAL A 352 3.74 9.65 -14.86
N ASP A 353 2.80 10.49 -15.24
CA ASP A 353 3.01 11.60 -16.15
C ASP A 353 2.64 12.91 -15.44
N ASN A 354 3.65 13.74 -15.20
CA ASN A 354 3.48 15.04 -14.54
C ASN A 354 2.64 14.95 -13.25
N GLY A 355 3.00 13.99 -12.37
CA GLY A 355 2.35 13.75 -11.08
C GLY A 355 0.98 13.06 -11.14
N PHE A 356 0.58 12.55 -12.29
CA PHE A 356 -0.67 11.83 -12.49
C PHE A 356 -0.46 10.50 -13.21
N ILE A 357 -1.31 9.52 -12.94
CA ILE A 357 -1.35 8.25 -13.64
C ILE A 357 -2.55 8.27 -14.59
N PRO A 358 -2.35 8.22 -15.92
CA PRO A 358 -3.44 8.09 -16.87
C PRO A 358 -4.24 6.80 -16.67
N ALA A 359 -5.54 6.82 -16.89
CA ALA A 359 -6.37 5.62 -16.83
C ALA A 359 -5.88 4.58 -17.86
N PRO A 360 -5.59 3.31 -17.45
CA PRO A 360 -5.17 2.27 -18.37
C PRO A 360 -6.26 1.99 -19.42
N THR A 361 -5.86 1.80 -20.67
CA THR A 361 -6.79 1.55 -21.79
C THR A 361 -6.78 0.12 -22.31
N ALA A 362 -5.74 -0.65 -22.01
CA ALA A 362 -5.64 -2.04 -22.44
C ALA A 362 -6.51 -2.97 -21.58
N SER A 363 -6.86 -4.13 -22.14
CA SER A 363 -7.71 -5.14 -21.50
C SER A 363 -7.08 -5.70 -20.22
N GLY A 364 -7.90 -6.11 -19.26
CA GLY A 364 -7.47 -6.62 -17.97
C GLY A 364 -6.89 -5.52 -17.10
N LEU A 365 -5.81 -5.80 -16.38
CA LEU A 365 -5.02 -4.82 -15.65
C LEU A 365 -4.20 -3.91 -16.58
N GLY A 366 -4.20 -4.16 -17.88
CA GLY A 366 -3.45 -3.37 -18.85
C GLY A 366 -1.94 -3.50 -18.74
N ILE A 367 -1.44 -4.56 -18.09
CA ILE A 367 -0.01 -4.79 -17.87
C ILE A 367 0.50 -5.98 -18.69
N ASN A 368 1.79 -5.91 -19.02
CA ASN A 368 2.51 -6.99 -19.72
C ASN A 368 3.65 -7.47 -18.83
N VAL A 369 3.38 -8.47 -17.99
CA VAL A 369 4.36 -8.98 -17.01
C VAL A 369 5.48 -9.74 -17.71
N ASP A 370 6.74 -9.37 -17.40
CA ASP A 370 7.93 -10.12 -17.80
C ASP A 370 8.19 -11.27 -16.82
N GLU A 371 7.63 -12.43 -17.15
CA GLU A 371 7.73 -13.63 -16.31
C GLU A 371 9.17 -14.13 -16.19
N ASP A 372 9.96 -14.05 -17.26
CA ASP A 372 11.35 -14.48 -17.26
C ASP A 372 12.19 -13.59 -16.35
N LEU A 373 11.95 -12.28 -16.39
CA LEU A 373 12.61 -11.33 -15.48
C LEU A 373 12.25 -11.64 -14.02
N ALA A 374 10.96 -11.87 -13.71
CA ALA A 374 10.55 -12.22 -12.37
C ALA A 374 11.24 -13.50 -11.84
N ARG A 375 11.34 -14.53 -12.67
CA ARG A 375 11.99 -15.79 -12.31
C ARG A 375 13.51 -15.69 -12.24
N ALA A 376 14.11 -14.74 -12.97
CA ALA A 376 15.55 -14.50 -12.93
C ALA A 376 16.01 -13.82 -11.62
N HIS A 377 15.09 -13.28 -10.83
CA HIS A 377 15.35 -12.59 -9.55
C HIS A 377 14.65 -13.30 -8.37
N PRO A 378 14.91 -14.58 -8.11
CA PRO A 378 14.23 -15.30 -7.04
C PRO A 378 14.64 -14.74 -5.67
N PHE A 379 13.68 -14.62 -4.74
CA PHE A 379 14.01 -14.33 -3.36
C PHE A 379 14.63 -15.54 -2.70
N THR A 380 15.83 -15.40 -2.17
CA THR A 380 16.60 -16.47 -1.50
C THR A 380 16.81 -16.21 0.00
N GLY A 381 16.26 -15.12 0.52
CA GLY A 381 16.35 -14.76 1.93
C GLY A 381 15.31 -15.47 2.81
N THR A 382 15.41 -15.24 4.11
CA THR A 382 14.46 -15.74 5.13
C THR A 382 13.69 -14.62 5.82
N GLY A 383 13.95 -13.34 5.45
CA GLY A 383 13.32 -12.18 6.04
C GLY A 383 11.83 -12.06 5.71
N LEU A 384 11.14 -11.24 6.49
CA LEU A 384 9.77 -10.81 6.20
C LEU A 384 9.82 -9.69 5.15
N HIS A 385 8.68 -9.39 4.58
CA HIS A 385 8.52 -8.29 3.61
C HIS A 385 8.97 -6.94 4.22
N LEU A 386 8.55 -6.67 5.45
CA LEU A 386 9.01 -5.59 6.31
C LEU A 386 9.30 -6.16 7.70
N MET A 387 10.27 -5.59 8.41
CA MET A 387 10.61 -5.97 9.77
C MET A 387 10.64 -4.76 10.70
N MET A 388 10.11 -4.94 11.90
CA MET A 388 10.18 -3.96 12.97
C MET A 388 11.49 -4.09 13.75
N GLN A 389 11.92 -3.03 14.42
CA GLN A 389 13.08 -3.03 15.31
C GLN A 389 12.72 -3.51 16.72
N ASP A 390 13.73 -3.94 17.48
CA ASP A 390 13.53 -4.44 18.84
C ASP A 390 13.31 -3.31 19.84
N ASP A 391 14.00 -2.17 19.69
CA ASP A 391 13.98 -1.06 20.64
C ASP A 391 13.72 0.29 19.95
N PRO A 392 12.71 1.06 20.39
CA PRO A 392 12.44 2.39 19.87
C PRO A 392 13.53 3.42 20.17
N CYS A 393 14.37 3.17 21.17
CA CYS A 393 15.40 4.09 21.62
C CYS A 393 16.78 3.82 21.02
N ASP A 394 16.91 2.81 20.17
CA ASP A 394 18.19 2.44 19.56
C ASP A 394 18.45 3.18 18.25
N TYR A 395 18.57 4.51 18.35
CA TYR A 395 18.94 5.35 17.20
C TYR A 395 20.40 5.20 16.77
N GLN A 396 21.26 4.64 17.63
CA GLN A 396 22.69 4.54 17.38
C GLN A 396 23.06 3.36 16.50
N SER A 397 22.20 2.38 16.37
CA SER A 397 22.47 1.19 15.54
C SER A 397 22.42 1.47 14.03
N GLY A 398 22.02 2.66 13.59
CA GLY A 398 21.83 2.99 12.18
C GLY A 398 20.70 2.23 11.50
N ASN A 399 19.87 1.57 12.30
CA ASN A 399 18.74 0.74 11.85
C ASN A 399 17.40 1.48 11.96
N ALA A 400 17.40 2.82 11.89
CA ALA A 400 16.17 3.55 11.65
C ALA A 400 15.47 2.96 10.41
N PHE A 401 14.16 2.92 10.40
CA PHE A 401 13.40 2.41 9.26
C PHE A 401 13.97 3.05 7.98
N GLN A 402 14.57 2.23 7.18
CA GLN A 402 15.09 2.60 5.88
C GLN A 402 14.10 2.00 4.91
N GLY A 403 13.14 2.78 4.43
CA GLY A 403 12.04 2.32 3.59
C GLY A 403 12.45 1.32 2.52
N GLY A 404 12.54 0.03 2.88
CA GLY A 404 12.95 -1.07 2.02
C GLY A 404 14.45 -1.36 1.91
N ALA A 405 15.34 -0.65 2.61
CA ALA A 405 16.73 -1.08 2.67
C ALA A 405 16.84 -2.40 3.45
N PRO A 406 17.60 -3.40 2.98
CA PRO A 406 17.75 -4.66 3.69
C PRO A 406 18.35 -4.41 5.07
N ILE A 407 17.67 -4.90 6.11
CA ILE A 407 18.22 -4.96 7.45
C ILE A 407 19.47 -5.86 7.35
N LYS A 408 20.63 -5.32 7.68
CA LYS A 408 21.83 -6.14 7.76
C LYS A 408 21.64 -7.13 8.91
N ASN A 409 21.60 -8.42 8.58
CA ASN A 409 21.65 -9.53 9.56
C ASN A 409 22.93 -9.49 10.35
#